data_91684c146210c87d50d75595493ab393
#
_entry.id   91684c146210c87d50d75595493ab393
#
_cell.length_a   1.000
_cell.length_b   1.000
_cell.length_c   1.000
_cell.angle_alpha   90.00
_cell.angle_beta   90.00
_cell.angle_gamma   90.00
#
_symmetry.space_group_name_H-M   'P 1'
#
loop_
_entity.id
_entity.type
_entity.pdbx_description
1 polymer ?
#
loop_
_entity_poly.entity_id
_entity_poly.type
_entity_poly.pdbx_seq_one_letter_code
_entity_poly.pdbx_strand_id
1 'polypeptide(L)'
;MVTFRPFLRPTGPSSVLIVCPAEFDPGAAVRPTSELDWVQPGPDAASPRHGRGPVSLLPRGDDVVLVLPPLAVSWHAVALPRMPANRVRAALDGLLEDRLLDDVDQLHLALEPGGRPGQTLWVAACRREPLAGWLALLQEAGHRVVRIAPSLWPQTDDGPALHWAFELQGEAWLSCQD
;
A
#
# COMPACT_ATOMS: atom_id res chain seq x y z
N MET A 1 -4.49 13.06 4.37
CA MET A 1 -3.34 12.33 4.95
C MET A 1 -3.87 11.00 5.46
N VAL A 2 -3.63 9.91 4.74
CA VAL A 2 -4.01 8.57 5.18
C VAL A 2 -2.91 8.08 6.11
N THR A 3 -3.23 7.90 7.38
CA THR A 3 -2.29 7.37 8.36
C THR A 3 -2.37 5.85 8.30
N PHE A 4 -1.26 5.18 8.05
CA PHE A 4 -1.16 3.73 8.22
C PHE A 4 -1.42 3.39 9.69
N ARG A 5 -2.56 2.75 9.98
CA ARG A 5 -2.85 2.26 11.33
C ARG A 5 -2.34 0.83 11.47
N PRO A 6 -1.73 0.46 12.61
CA PRO A 6 -1.41 -0.93 12.90
C PRO A 6 -2.68 -1.79 12.88
N PHE A 7 -2.52 -3.07 12.62
CA PHE A 7 -3.62 -4.04 12.51
C PHE A 7 -4.43 -4.10 13.81
N LEU A 8 -5.50 -3.32 13.92
CA LEU A 8 -6.52 -3.55 14.93
C LEU A 8 -7.35 -4.74 14.43
N ARG A 9 -7.34 -5.83 15.20
CA ARG A 9 -8.23 -6.98 14.94
C ARG A 9 -9.67 -6.46 14.84
N PRO A 10 -10.42 -6.82 13.79
CA PRO A 10 -11.83 -6.47 13.73
C PRO A 10 -12.53 -7.11 14.93
N THR A 11 -13.26 -6.29 15.68
CA THR A 11 -14.09 -6.74 16.80
C THR A 11 -15.43 -7.24 16.25
N GLY A 12 -15.44 -8.47 15.75
CA GLY A 12 -16.65 -9.12 15.22
C GLY A 12 -16.36 -10.03 14.01
N PRO A 13 -17.30 -10.82 13.53
CA PRO A 13 -17.17 -11.68 12.36
C PRO A 13 -17.34 -10.86 11.05
N SER A 14 -16.58 -9.78 10.87
CA SER A 14 -16.53 -9.07 9.60
C SER A 14 -15.67 -9.85 8.62
N SER A 15 -16.18 -10.12 7.44
CA SER A 15 -15.42 -10.76 6.38
C SER A 15 -14.47 -9.72 5.76
N VAL A 16 -13.16 -9.93 5.94
CA VAL A 16 -12.14 -9.10 5.33
C VAL A 16 -11.79 -9.65 3.94
N LEU A 17 -11.80 -8.80 2.95
CA LEU A 17 -11.30 -9.10 1.61
C LEU A 17 -9.98 -8.35 1.40
N ILE A 18 -8.92 -9.08 1.09
CA ILE A 18 -7.62 -8.50 0.73
C ILE A 18 -7.53 -8.51 -0.78
N VAL A 19 -7.24 -7.37 -1.39
CA VAL A 19 -7.10 -7.24 -2.84
C VAL A 19 -5.77 -6.58 -3.19
N CYS A 20 -5.15 -7.04 -4.28
CA CYS A 20 -3.91 -6.49 -4.82
C CYS A 20 -4.08 -6.31 -6.33
N PRO A 21 -3.83 -5.12 -6.89
CA PRO A 21 -3.76 -4.94 -8.33
C PRO A 21 -2.81 -5.95 -8.97
N ALA A 22 -3.28 -6.68 -9.97
CA ALA A 22 -2.42 -7.60 -10.72
C ALA A 22 -1.36 -6.84 -11.52
N GLU A 23 -1.72 -5.62 -11.95
CA GLU A 23 -0.82 -4.67 -12.59
C GLU A 23 -1.01 -3.29 -11.95
N PHE A 24 0.08 -2.62 -11.67
CA PHE A 24 0.08 -1.24 -11.18
C PHE A 24 0.97 -0.39 -12.09
N ASP A 25 0.46 -0.13 -13.29
CA ASP A 25 1.15 0.69 -14.29
C ASP A 25 0.84 2.17 -14.04
N PRO A 26 1.86 3.00 -13.78
CA PRO A 26 1.70 4.44 -13.61
C PRO A 26 1.12 5.17 -14.83
N GLY A 27 1.30 4.62 -16.02
CA GLY A 27 0.83 5.20 -17.28
C GLY A 27 -0.51 4.65 -17.77
N ALA A 28 -1.03 3.59 -17.15
CA ALA A 28 -2.27 2.96 -17.56
C ALA A 28 -3.46 3.41 -16.70
N ALA A 29 -4.55 3.77 -17.34
CA ALA A 29 -5.80 4.07 -16.65
C ALA A 29 -6.40 2.80 -16.04
N VAL A 30 -6.78 2.86 -14.77
CA VAL A 30 -7.55 1.80 -14.10
C VAL A 30 -8.95 1.71 -14.73
N ARG A 31 -9.33 0.52 -15.16
CA ARG A 31 -10.58 0.24 -15.88
C ARG A 31 -11.42 -0.81 -15.16
N PRO A 32 -12.73 -0.89 -15.43
CA PRO A 32 -13.57 -1.95 -14.86
C PRO A 32 -13.11 -3.38 -15.19
N THR A 33 -12.33 -3.54 -16.26
CA THR A 33 -11.72 -4.82 -16.69
C THR A 33 -10.34 -5.07 -16.07
N SER A 34 -9.77 -4.09 -15.36
CA SER A 34 -8.49 -4.28 -14.67
C SER A 34 -8.61 -5.36 -13.59
N GLU A 35 -7.62 -6.25 -13.55
CA GLU A 35 -7.67 -7.42 -12.68
C GLU A 35 -7.03 -7.15 -11.31
N LEU A 36 -7.59 -7.82 -10.32
CA LEU A 36 -7.11 -7.86 -8.95
C LEU A 36 -6.87 -9.31 -8.55
N ASP A 37 -5.75 -9.57 -7.91
CA ASP A 37 -5.60 -10.75 -7.08
C ASP A 37 -6.34 -10.52 -5.77
N TRP A 38 -7.02 -11.53 -5.27
CA TRP A 38 -7.76 -11.41 -4.03
C TRP A 38 -7.61 -12.63 -3.13
N VAL A 39 -7.66 -12.38 -1.83
CA VAL A 39 -7.68 -13.41 -0.79
C VAL A 39 -8.77 -13.05 0.22
N GLN A 40 -9.61 -14.00 0.52
CA GLN A 40 -10.60 -13.94 1.59
C GLN A 40 -10.26 -15.00 2.64
N PRO A 41 -9.81 -14.59 3.84
CA PRO A 41 -9.57 -15.53 4.93
C PRO A 41 -10.84 -16.32 5.27
N GLY A 42 -10.71 -17.63 5.45
CA GLY A 42 -11.79 -18.45 5.95
C GLY A 42 -12.01 -18.24 7.47
N PRO A 43 -13.12 -18.75 8.02
CA PRO A 43 -13.44 -18.60 9.44
C PRO A 43 -12.35 -19.18 10.35
N ASP A 44 -11.61 -20.17 9.90
CA ASP A 44 -10.59 -20.90 10.68
C ASP A 44 -9.17 -20.51 10.29
N ALA A 45 -8.96 -19.48 9.44
CA ALA A 45 -7.69 -19.10 8.82
C ALA A 45 -6.96 -20.26 8.07
N ALA A 46 -7.47 -21.47 8.14
CA ALA A 46 -6.85 -22.69 7.59
C ALA A 46 -7.16 -22.92 6.10
N SER A 47 -8.20 -22.26 5.57
CA SER A 47 -8.64 -22.45 4.19
C SER A 47 -9.04 -21.12 3.56
N PRO A 48 -8.07 -20.26 3.22
CA PRO A 48 -8.38 -19.01 2.53
C PRO A 48 -8.91 -19.30 1.12
N ARG A 49 -9.90 -18.54 0.70
CA ARG A 49 -10.32 -18.50 -0.71
C ARG A 49 -9.48 -17.43 -1.41
N HIS A 50 -9.05 -17.71 -2.61
CA HIS A 50 -8.29 -16.76 -3.42
C HIS A 50 -8.67 -16.88 -4.88
N GLY A 51 -8.32 -15.88 -5.65
CA GLY A 51 -8.52 -15.87 -7.09
C GLY A 51 -8.03 -14.59 -7.73
N ARG A 52 -8.25 -14.48 -9.01
CA ARG A 52 -7.94 -13.30 -9.83
C ARG A 52 -9.13 -12.98 -10.71
N GLY A 53 -9.36 -11.69 -10.93
CA GLY A 53 -10.38 -11.22 -11.86
C GLY A 53 -10.68 -9.74 -11.70
N PRO A 54 -11.56 -9.20 -12.54
CA PRO A 54 -12.01 -7.83 -12.45
C PRO A 54 -12.85 -7.59 -11.19
N VAL A 55 -12.99 -6.32 -10.81
CA VAL A 55 -13.70 -5.93 -9.58
C VAL A 55 -15.13 -6.48 -9.49
N SER A 56 -15.81 -6.65 -10.64
CA SER A 56 -17.16 -7.20 -10.71
C SER A 56 -17.29 -8.66 -10.28
N LEU A 57 -16.18 -9.41 -10.26
CA LEU A 57 -16.11 -10.82 -9.85
C LEU A 57 -15.54 -11.01 -8.43
N LEU A 58 -15.20 -9.92 -7.74
CA LEU A 58 -14.71 -10.03 -6.37
C LEU A 58 -15.80 -10.57 -5.42
N PRO A 59 -15.45 -11.44 -4.49
CA PRO A 59 -16.38 -11.87 -3.45
C PRO A 59 -16.78 -10.68 -2.58
N ARG A 60 -17.99 -10.71 -2.05
CA ARG A 60 -18.43 -9.69 -1.10
C ARG A 60 -17.66 -9.83 0.21
N GLY A 61 -17.18 -8.71 0.72
CA GLY A 61 -16.54 -8.57 2.02
C GLY A 61 -17.04 -7.29 2.68
N ASP A 62 -17.14 -7.29 4.01
CA ASP A 62 -17.57 -6.11 4.76
C ASP A 62 -16.50 -5.02 4.72
N ASP A 63 -15.25 -5.44 4.82
CA ASP A 63 -14.08 -4.57 4.81
C ASP A 63 -13.07 -5.02 3.73
N VAL A 64 -12.55 -4.07 2.97
CA VAL A 64 -11.52 -4.34 1.95
C VAL A 64 -10.20 -3.72 2.37
N VAL A 65 -9.13 -4.52 2.27
CA VAL A 65 -7.75 -4.05 2.38
C VAL A 65 -7.13 -4.03 0.98
N LEU A 66 -6.79 -2.86 0.49
CA LEU A 66 -6.05 -2.70 -0.76
C LEU A 66 -4.56 -2.81 -0.47
N VAL A 67 -3.94 -3.85 -1.00
CA VAL A 67 -2.48 -4.07 -0.93
C VAL A 67 -1.84 -3.51 -2.19
N LEU A 68 -0.85 -2.66 -2.05
CA LEU A 68 -0.09 -2.13 -3.17
C LEU A 68 1.06 -3.09 -3.51
N PRO A 69 1.24 -3.46 -4.79
CA PRO A 69 2.32 -4.35 -5.19
C PRO A 69 3.71 -3.71 -4.97
N PRO A 70 4.79 -4.49 -4.95
CA PRO A 70 6.13 -4.01 -4.56
C PRO A 70 6.61 -2.80 -5.34
N LEU A 71 6.42 -2.78 -6.66
CA LEU A 71 6.90 -1.69 -7.53
C LEU A 71 5.98 -0.45 -7.51
N ALA A 72 4.83 -0.53 -6.84
CA ALA A 72 3.92 0.62 -6.70
C ALA A 72 4.35 1.59 -5.61
N VAL A 73 5.28 1.18 -4.74
CA VAL A 73 5.69 1.95 -3.55
C VAL A 73 7.20 2.04 -3.49
N SER A 74 7.72 3.25 -3.43
CA SER A 74 9.11 3.50 -3.07
C SER A 74 9.22 3.92 -1.61
N TRP A 75 10.33 3.55 -0.97
CA TRP A 75 10.57 3.81 0.44
C TRP A 75 11.77 4.74 0.63
N HIS A 76 11.61 5.73 1.47
CA HIS A 76 12.61 6.75 1.72
C HIS A 76 12.81 6.97 3.23
N ALA A 77 14.02 6.73 3.73
CA ALA A 77 14.38 7.10 5.09
C ALA A 77 14.61 8.61 5.17
N VAL A 78 13.85 9.31 6.02
CA VAL A 78 13.89 10.77 6.14
C VAL A 78 14.12 11.18 7.58
N ALA A 79 15.17 11.96 7.85
CA ALA A 79 15.36 12.62 9.13
C ALA A 79 14.37 13.79 9.24
N LEU A 80 13.22 13.54 9.86
CA LEU A 80 12.17 14.54 9.99
C LEU A 80 12.46 15.49 11.17
N PRO A 81 12.68 16.80 10.95
CA PRO A 81 12.91 17.76 12.02
C PRO A 81 11.75 17.82 13.02
N ARG A 82 12.01 18.29 14.24
CA ARG A 82 10.95 18.56 15.20
C ARG A 82 10.09 19.72 14.72
N MET A 83 8.82 19.45 14.47
CA MET A 83 7.87 20.43 13.96
C MET A 83 6.43 20.09 14.31
N PRO A 84 5.50 21.06 14.25
CA PRO A 84 4.08 20.80 14.38
C PRO A 84 3.55 19.89 13.26
N ALA A 85 2.57 19.04 13.57
CA ALA A 85 2.01 18.06 12.64
C ALA A 85 1.45 18.67 11.35
N ASN A 86 0.93 19.89 11.39
CA ASN A 86 0.40 20.60 10.22
C ASN A 86 1.48 21.04 9.21
N ARG A 87 2.76 21.05 9.59
CA ARG A 87 3.89 21.39 8.71
C ARG A 87 4.60 20.18 8.13
N VAL A 88 4.30 18.99 8.64
CA VAL A 88 4.99 17.75 8.23
C VAL A 88 4.88 17.51 6.73
N ARG A 89 3.71 17.73 6.12
CA ARG A 89 3.52 17.53 4.68
C ARG A 89 4.45 18.41 3.86
N ALA A 90 4.46 19.72 4.09
CA ALA A 90 5.32 20.65 3.37
C ALA A 90 6.82 20.38 3.60
N ALA A 91 7.19 19.91 4.79
CA ALA A 91 8.56 19.52 5.06
C ALA A 91 8.98 18.26 4.29
N LEU A 92 8.08 17.27 4.18
CA LEU A 92 8.36 16.07 3.38
C LEU A 92 8.52 16.40 1.90
N ASP A 93 7.70 17.31 1.37
CA ASP A 93 7.79 17.74 -0.01
C ASP A 93 9.21 18.27 -0.30
N GLY A 94 9.75 19.18 0.53
CA GLY A 94 11.11 19.70 0.36
C GLY A 94 12.23 18.71 0.67
N LEU A 95 12.02 17.76 1.61
CA LEU A 95 13.06 16.78 1.98
C LEU A 95 13.18 15.64 0.96
N LEU A 96 12.15 15.43 0.15
CA LEU A 96 12.08 14.34 -0.81
C LEU A 96 12.25 14.81 -2.27
N GLU A 97 12.17 16.09 -2.56
CA GLU A 97 12.22 16.65 -3.91
C GLU A 97 13.42 16.14 -4.73
N ASP A 98 14.61 16.11 -4.12
CA ASP A 98 15.84 15.61 -4.78
C ASP A 98 15.98 14.08 -4.79
N ARG A 99 15.07 13.35 -4.15
CA ARG A 99 15.15 11.89 -3.99
C ARG A 99 14.08 11.13 -4.77
N LEU A 100 13.08 11.83 -5.26
CA LEU A 100 11.97 11.28 -6.01
C LEU A 100 12.22 11.44 -7.50
N LEU A 101 11.80 10.46 -8.29
CA LEU A 101 11.87 10.52 -9.75
C LEU A 101 10.68 11.28 -10.34
N ASP A 102 9.58 11.31 -9.60
CA ASP A 102 8.34 11.97 -10.00
C ASP A 102 8.15 13.25 -9.19
N ASP A 103 7.40 14.20 -9.73
CA ASP A 103 6.98 15.39 -9.02
C ASP A 103 6.22 15.04 -7.74
N VAL A 104 6.59 15.65 -6.62
CA VAL A 104 5.97 15.38 -5.29
C VAL A 104 4.46 15.59 -5.32
N ASP A 105 3.97 16.51 -6.14
CA ASP A 105 2.53 16.76 -6.31
C ASP A 105 1.77 15.60 -6.95
N GLN A 106 2.46 14.73 -7.70
CA GLN A 106 1.88 13.54 -8.31
C GLN A 106 1.89 12.34 -7.34
N LEU A 107 2.57 12.48 -6.20
CA LEU A 107 2.77 11.39 -5.25
C LEU A 107 1.88 11.53 -4.01
N HIS A 108 1.40 10.39 -3.56
CA HIS A 108 0.84 10.20 -2.23
C HIS A 108 1.96 9.77 -1.30
N LEU A 109 2.27 10.59 -0.29
CA LEU A 109 3.27 10.31 0.73
C LEU A 109 2.59 9.86 2.02
N ALA A 110 3.08 8.79 2.61
CA ALA A 110 2.61 8.28 3.90
C ALA A 110 3.79 7.98 4.82
N LEU A 111 3.71 8.49 6.06
CA LEU A 111 4.68 8.19 7.10
C LEU A 111 4.43 6.81 7.72
N GLU A 112 5.49 6.19 8.20
CA GLU A 112 5.38 4.98 9.00
C GLU A 112 4.48 5.18 10.22
N PRO A 113 3.72 4.13 10.62
CA PRO A 113 2.84 4.21 11.77
C PRO A 113 3.63 4.45 13.06
N GLY A 114 3.17 5.42 13.85
CA GLY A 114 3.78 5.74 15.13
C GLY A 114 5.01 6.63 15.06
N GLY A 115 5.50 6.92 13.86
CA GLY A 115 6.63 7.83 13.65
C GLY A 115 6.34 9.25 14.14
N ARG A 116 7.35 9.91 14.71
CA ARG A 116 7.21 11.25 15.29
C ARG A 116 8.27 12.20 14.73
N PRO A 117 7.94 13.48 14.53
CA PRO A 117 8.95 14.49 14.22
C PRO A 117 10.11 14.48 15.21
N GLY A 118 11.32 14.63 14.71
CA GLY A 118 12.57 14.55 15.46
C GLY A 118 13.26 13.18 15.39
N GLN A 119 12.77 12.28 14.57
CA GLN A 119 13.33 10.94 14.33
C GLN A 119 13.60 10.74 12.83
N THR A 120 14.44 9.76 12.49
CA THR A 120 14.49 9.22 11.14
C THR A 120 13.31 8.29 10.97
N LEU A 121 12.52 8.52 9.92
CA LEU A 121 11.26 7.82 9.67
C LEU A 121 11.25 7.29 8.24
N TRP A 122 10.56 6.19 8.03
CA TRP A 122 10.27 5.70 6.69
C TRP A 122 9.05 6.43 6.10
N VAL A 123 9.20 6.86 4.86
CA VAL A 123 8.15 7.45 4.05
C VAL A 123 7.88 6.56 2.85
N ALA A 124 6.65 6.10 2.73
CA ALA A 124 6.18 5.43 1.53
C ALA A 124 5.72 6.49 0.52
N ALA A 125 6.14 6.37 -0.72
CA ALA A 125 5.67 7.19 -1.82
C ALA A 125 5.05 6.30 -2.90
N CYS A 126 3.85 6.64 -3.37
CA CYS A 126 3.21 5.98 -4.51
C CYS A 126 2.50 7.00 -5.38
N ARG A 127 2.34 6.70 -6.68
CA ARG A 127 1.64 7.59 -7.60
C ARG A 127 0.18 7.74 -7.21
N ARG A 128 -0.28 8.98 -7.16
CA ARG A 128 -1.63 9.36 -6.69
C ARG A 128 -2.72 8.94 -7.66
N GLU A 129 -2.47 9.10 -8.96
CA GLU A 129 -3.48 8.83 -9.98
C GLU A 129 -3.91 7.36 -10.04
N PRO A 130 -2.99 6.35 -10.20
CA PRO A 130 -3.42 4.96 -10.19
C PRO A 130 -4.01 4.54 -8.84
N LEU A 131 -3.49 5.05 -7.72
CA LEU A 131 -4.08 4.78 -6.41
C LEU A 131 -5.53 5.28 -6.32
N ALA A 132 -5.79 6.51 -6.76
CA ALA A 132 -7.13 7.09 -6.80
C ALA A 132 -8.06 6.30 -7.73
N GLY A 133 -7.56 5.86 -8.89
CA GLY A 133 -8.30 5.04 -9.84
C GLY A 133 -8.75 3.71 -9.22
N TRP A 134 -7.86 3.00 -8.53
CA TRP A 134 -8.21 1.74 -7.85
C TRP A 134 -9.22 1.96 -6.71
N LEU A 135 -9.06 3.04 -5.93
CA LEU A 135 -10.00 3.37 -4.86
C LEU A 135 -11.39 3.71 -5.42
N ALA A 136 -11.47 4.49 -6.49
CA ALA A 136 -12.73 4.84 -7.15
C ALA A 136 -13.42 3.58 -7.70
N LEU A 137 -12.68 2.72 -8.42
CA LEU A 137 -13.22 1.49 -8.99
C LEU A 137 -13.80 0.55 -7.92
N LEU A 138 -13.08 0.35 -6.81
CA LEU A 138 -13.56 -0.46 -5.68
C LEU A 138 -14.81 0.16 -5.03
N GLN A 139 -14.80 1.47 -4.83
CA GLN A 139 -15.92 2.20 -4.23
C GLN A 139 -17.17 2.16 -5.11
N GLU A 140 -17.04 2.35 -6.43
CA GLU A 140 -18.13 2.26 -7.41
C GLU A 140 -18.77 0.87 -7.45
N ALA A 141 -17.94 -0.18 -7.24
CA ALA A 141 -18.43 -1.56 -7.12
C ALA A 141 -19.04 -1.89 -5.74
N GLY A 142 -19.12 -0.91 -4.83
CA GLY A 142 -19.70 -1.08 -3.50
C GLY A 142 -18.77 -1.68 -2.46
N HIS A 143 -17.47 -1.77 -2.75
CA HIS A 143 -16.48 -2.26 -1.80
C HIS A 143 -15.96 -1.15 -0.89
N ARG A 144 -16.03 -1.33 0.41
CA ARG A 144 -15.55 -0.37 1.41
C ARG A 144 -14.07 -0.60 1.71
N VAL A 145 -13.19 0.18 1.10
CA VAL A 145 -11.76 0.14 1.41
C VAL A 145 -11.52 0.80 2.77
N VAL A 146 -11.12 0.01 3.75
CA VAL A 146 -10.82 0.49 5.12
C VAL A 146 -9.34 0.71 5.35
N ARG A 147 -8.49 0.14 4.50
CA ARG A 147 -7.04 0.20 4.64
C ARG A 147 -6.35 0.08 3.29
N ILE A 148 -5.26 0.83 3.15
CA ILE A 148 -4.25 0.65 2.11
C ILE A 148 -2.97 0.20 2.81
N ALA A 149 -2.31 -0.82 2.28
CA ALA A 149 -1.06 -1.33 2.83
C ALA A 149 -0.08 -1.65 1.70
N PRO A 150 1.20 -1.34 1.82
CA PRO A 150 2.20 -1.85 0.91
C PRO A 150 2.40 -3.35 1.14
N SER A 151 2.74 -4.09 0.09
CA SER A 151 3.05 -5.52 0.20
C SER A 151 4.39 -5.79 0.87
N LEU A 152 5.33 -4.87 0.73
CA LEU A 152 6.65 -4.91 1.36
C LEU A 152 6.84 -3.71 2.27
N TRP A 153 7.52 -3.95 3.40
CA TRP A 153 7.86 -2.93 4.39
C TRP A 153 9.35 -2.97 4.69
N PRO A 154 10.05 -1.81 4.76
CA PRO A 154 11.44 -1.77 5.17
C PRO A 154 11.59 -2.30 6.59
N GLN A 155 12.57 -3.15 6.82
CA GLN A 155 12.94 -3.55 8.18
C GLN A 155 13.72 -2.43 8.87
N THR A 156 13.37 -2.18 10.11
CA THR A 156 14.02 -1.16 10.94
C THR A 156 14.89 -1.74 12.04
N ASP A 157 14.90 -3.06 12.18
CA ASP A 157 15.58 -3.75 13.27
C ASP A 157 16.88 -4.42 12.79
N ASP A 158 17.86 -4.60 13.70
CA ASP A 158 19.09 -5.38 13.50
C ASP A 158 18.81 -6.90 13.35
N GLY A 159 17.63 -7.26 12.86
CA GLY A 159 17.21 -8.63 12.60
C GLY A 159 17.94 -9.22 11.39
N PRO A 160 17.81 -10.53 11.15
CA PRO A 160 18.39 -11.16 9.97
C PRO A 160 17.83 -10.50 8.70
N ALA A 161 18.72 -10.26 7.73
CA ALA A 161 18.32 -9.69 6.45
C ALA A 161 17.17 -10.50 5.83
N LEU A 162 16.06 -9.84 5.51
CA LEU A 162 14.93 -10.47 4.83
C LEU A 162 15.09 -10.30 3.33
N HIS A 163 15.03 -11.42 2.64
CA HIS A 163 15.00 -11.46 1.19
C HIS A 163 13.60 -11.84 0.73
N TRP A 164 13.01 -11.00 -0.10
CA TRP A 164 11.70 -11.27 -0.68
C TRP A 164 11.89 -11.63 -2.15
N ALA A 165 11.49 -12.83 -2.53
CA ALA A 165 11.39 -13.22 -3.93
C ALA A 165 9.91 -13.17 -4.33
N PHE A 166 9.59 -12.49 -5.41
CA PHE A 166 8.25 -12.42 -5.96
C PHE A 166 8.30 -12.39 -7.48
N GLU A 167 7.26 -12.89 -8.09
CA GLU A 167 7.06 -12.82 -9.53
C GLU A 167 6.10 -11.67 -9.85
N LEU A 168 6.47 -10.84 -10.81
CA LEU A 168 5.66 -9.76 -11.31
C LEU A 168 5.77 -9.72 -12.83
N GLN A 169 4.64 -9.83 -13.53
CA GLN A 169 4.56 -9.79 -14.99
C GLN A 169 5.48 -10.83 -15.69
N GLY A 170 5.64 -12.01 -15.09
CA GLY A 170 6.50 -13.08 -15.63
C GLY A 170 7.98 -12.90 -15.34
N GLU A 171 8.38 -11.86 -14.61
CA GLU A 171 9.75 -11.63 -14.17
C GLU A 171 9.90 -11.92 -12.68
N ALA A 172 11.00 -12.58 -12.32
CA ALA A 172 11.33 -12.85 -10.92
C ALA A 172 12.13 -11.67 -10.34
N TRP A 173 11.66 -11.14 -9.23
CA TRP A 173 12.29 -10.03 -8.50
C TRP A 173 12.81 -10.51 -7.17
N LEU A 174 13.98 -10.02 -6.78
CA LEU A 174 14.55 -10.22 -5.46
C LEU A 174 14.75 -8.88 -4.79
N SER A 175 14.07 -8.66 -3.68
CA SER A 175 14.31 -7.52 -2.80
C SER A 175 15.22 -7.98 -1.66
N CYS A 176 16.38 -7.35 -1.54
CA CYS A 176 17.33 -7.57 -0.46
C CYS A 176 17.37 -6.30 0.40
N GLN A 177 17.42 -6.48 1.68
CA GLN A 177 17.65 -5.41 2.66
C GLN A 177 19.00 -5.69 3.33
N ASP A 178 19.97 -4.81 3.08
CA ASP A 178 21.30 -4.84 3.71
C ASP A 178 21.28 -4.09 5.04
#